data_3f9fc6eec5e0922671d35603c39403ac
#
_entry.id   3f9fc6eec5e0922671d35603c39403ac
#
_cell.length_a   1.000
_cell.length_b   1.000
_cell.length_c   1.000
_cell.angle_alpha   90.00
_cell.angle_beta   90.00
_cell.angle_gamma   90.00
#
_symmetry.space_group_name_H-M   'P 1'
#
loop_
_entity.id
_entity.type
_entity.pdbx_description
1 polymer ?
#
loop_
_entity_poly.entity_id
_entity_poly.type
_entity_poly.pdbx_seq_one_letter_code
_entity_poly.pdbx_strand_id
1 'polypeptide(L)'
;MFAYLQIFSYLCREFGILRTMNQNYPSVLLEQAVNQFAQLPGVGRKSSLRHVLWLLKQPEADVDAFADALKRLRHEVQYCKQCHNISDQEVCPICMSPNRDKHTICVVENVQDVMQIENTGQYTGLYHVLGGIISPMDGIGPKDIEIDSLVERMAPEAIQEVILALPSTMEGDTTNFYIYRRLQPSGVRVSQIARGIAIGGEIEYTDELTLGRSILNRTEFKC
;
A
#
# COMPACT_ATOMS: atom_id res chain seq x y z
N MET A 1 -0.26 21.53 -28.07
CA MET A 1 -1.07 20.32 -28.09
C MET A 1 -1.48 19.86 -26.68
N PHE A 2 -0.72 20.14 -25.63
CA PHE A 2 -1.06 19.81 -24.23
C PHE A 2 -2.18 20.65 -23.59
N ALA A 3 -2.36 21.91 -24.00
CA ALA A 3 -3.40 22.81 -23.47
C ALA A 3 -4.84 22.37 -23.87
N TYR A 4 -5.02 21.70 -24.99
CA TYR A 4 -6.33 21.22 -25.44
C TYR A 4 -6.85 20.02 -24.64
N LEU A 5 -5.95 19.17 -24.15
CA LEU A 5 -6.34 18.00 -23.32
C LEU A 5 -6.75 18.40 -21.89
N GLN A 6 -6.15 19.46 -21.34
CA GLN A 6 -6.55 19.97 -20.01
C GLN A 6 -7.91 20.71 -20.07
N ILE A 7 -8.19 21.46 -21.13
CA ILE A 7 -9.48 22.14 -21.31
C ILE A 7 -10.59 21.10 -21.56
N PHE A 8 -10.30 20.02 -22.28
CA PHE A 8 -11.28 18.94 -22.50
C PHE A 8 -11.59 18.15 -21.22
N SER A 9 -10.59 17.90 -20.36
CA SER A 9 -10.77 17.29 -19.04
C SER A 9 -11.59 18.20 -18.09
N TYR A 10 -11.38 19.52 -18.14
CA TYR A 10 -12.12 20.48 -17.32
C TYR A 10 -13.57 20.63 -17.77
N LEU A 11 -13.82 20.70 -19.08
CA LEU A 11 -15.17 20.76 -19.64
C LEU A 11 -15.97 19.47 -19.44
N CYS A 12 -15.33 18.29 -19.46
CA CYS A 12 -16.00 17.03 -19.11
C CYS A 12 -16.42 16.94 -17.64
N ARG A 13 -15.77 17.68 -16.74
CA ARG A 13 -16.08 17.69 -15.31
C ARG A 13 -17.24 18.62 -14.96
N GLU A 14 -17.39 19.74 -15.69
CA GLU A 14 -18.47 20.70 -15.43
C GLU A 14 -19.76 20.42 -16.20
N PHE A 15 -19.70 19.78 -17.37
CA PHE A 15 -20.89 19.58 -18.20
C PHE A 15 -21.56 18.22 -18.11
N GLY A 16 -21.15 17.33 -17.19
CA GLY A 16 -21.92 16.11 -16.87
C GLY A 16 -22.34 15.24 -18.09
N ILE A 17 -21.71 15.39 -19.27
CA ILE A 17 -22.10 14.75 -20.52
C ILE A 17 -21.15 13.59 -20.83
N LEU A 18 -21.20 12.58 -19.98
CA LEU A 18 -21.07 11.20 -20.42
C LEU A 18 -22.35 10.48 -20.00
N ARG A 19 -23.39 10.70 -20.76
CA ARG A 19 -24.60 9.87 -20.76
C ARG A 19 -24.20 8.49 -21.29
N THR A 20 -23.57 7.70 -20.42
CA THR A 20 -23.37 6.29 -20.67
C THR A 20 -24.68 5.59 -20.38
N MET A 21 -25.30 5.02 -21.42
CA MET A 21 -26.43 4.09 -21.41
C MET A 21 -27.51 4.39 -20.35
N ASN A 22 -28.64 4.89 -20.81
CA ASN A 22 -29.85 5.15 -20.05
C ASN A 22 -30.36 3.87 -19.34
N GLN A 23 -29.82 3.54 -18.18
CA GLN A 23 -30.56 2.70 -17.25
C GLN A 23 -31.54 3.65 -16.54
N ASN A 24 -32.82 3.57 -16.91
CA ASN A 24 -33.86 4.30 -16.18
C ASN A 24 -34.00 3.70 -14.80
N TYR A 25 -33.39 4.35 -13.80
CA TYR A 25 -33.60 3.99 -12.40
C TYR A 25 -34.96 4.53 -11.94
N PRO A 26 -35.76 3.73 -11.20
CA PRO A 26 -37.08 4.14 -10.73
C PRO A 26 -36.99 5.22 -9.61
N SER A 27 -35.79 5.49 -9.09
CA SER A 27 -35.54 6.45 -8.01
C SER A 27 -34.21 7.16 -8.22
N VAL A 28 -34.21 8.47 -8.01
CA VAL A 28 -33.00 9.31 -8.02
C VAL A 28 -32.02 8.89 -6.91
N LEU A 29 -32.53 8.53 -5.72
CA LEU A 29 -31.69 8.07 -4.60
C LEU A 29 -31.01 6.74 -4.93
N LEU A 30 -31.70 5.82 -5.61
CA LEU A 30 -31.13 4.58 -6.09
C LEU A 30 -29.98 4.86 -7.08
N GLU A 31 -30.19 5.75 -8.03
CA GLU A 31 -29.18 6.13 -9.02
C GLU A 31 -27.93 6.75 -8.34
N GLN A 32 -28.14 7.68 -7.39
CA GLN A 32 -27.06 8.29 -6.65
C GLN A 32 -26.22 7.25 -5.89
N ALA A 33 -26.84 6.33 -5.18
CA ALA A 33 -26.15 5.27 -4.46
C ALA A 33 -25.35 4.36 -5.41
N VAL A 34 -25.96 3.94 -6.53
CA VAL A 34 -25.28 3.12 -7.54
C VAL A 34 -24.07 3.85 -8.13
N ASN A 35 -24.17 5.15 -8.37
CA ASN A 35 -23.07 5.95 -8.88
C ASN A 35 -21.91 6.04 -7.88
N GLN A 36 -22.20 6.16 -6.58
CA GLN A 36 -21.15 6.17 -5.53
C GLN A 36 -20.44 4.81 -5.44
N PHE A 37 -21.18 3.72 -5.42
CA PHE A 37 -20.57 2.38 -5.42
C PHE A 37 -19.75 2.09 -6.68
N ALA A 38 -20.16 2.63 -7.84
CA ALA A 38 -19.43 2.46 -9.10
C ALA A 38 -18.12 3.24 -9.19
N GLN A 39 -17.83 4.13 -8.22
CA GLN A 39 -16.53 4.81 -8.10
C GLN A 39 -15.48 3.93 -7.40
N LEU A 40 -15.90 2.87 -6.72
CA LEU A 40 -14.96 1.97 -6.05
C LEU A 40 -14.15 1.18 -7.10
N PRO A 41 -12.81 1.06 -6.91
CA PRO A 41 -11.97 0.28 -7.81
C PRO A 41 -12.49 -1.15 -7.98
N GLY A 42 -12.58 -1.63 -9.21
CA GLY A 42 -13.06 -2.98 -9.52
C GLY A 42 -14.58 -3.18 -9.42
N VAL A 43 -15.35 -2.16 -9.05
CA VAL A 43 -16.81 -2.25 -8.92
C VAL A 43 -17.51 -1.62 -10.14
N GLY A 44 -18.02 -2.48 -11.02
CA GLY A 44 -18.81 -2.03 -12.18
C GLY A 44 -20.27 -1.71 -11.84
N ARG A 45 -20.98 -1.00 -12.71
CA ARG A 45 -22.39 -0.59 -12.49
C ARG A 45 -23.33 -1.74 -12.14
N LYS A 46 -23.17 -2.93 -12.74
CA LYS A 46 -23.99 -4.10 -12.41
C LYS A 46 -23.80 -4.57 -10.97
N SER A 47 -22.54 -4.61 -10.53
CA SER A 47 -22.21 -4.97 -9.14
C SER A 47 -22.71 -3.91 -8.17
N SER A 48 -22.52 -2.61 -8.49
CA SER A 48 -23.03 -1.48 -7.70
C SER A 48 -24.55 -1.58 -7.48
N LEU A 49 -25.32 -1.80 -8.55
CA LEU A 49 -26.78 -1.97 -8.44
C LEU A 49 -27.12 -3.15 -7.53
N ARG A 50 -26.44 -4.28 -7.66
CA ARG A 50 -26.68 -5.46 -6.81
C ARG A 50 -26.38 -5.14 -5.33
N HIS A 51 -25.31 -4.43 -5.03
CA HIS A 51 -24.96 -4.03 -3.66
C HIS A 51 -26.01 -3.07 -3.07
N VAL A 52 -26.41 -2.05 -3.83
CA VAL A 52 -27.41 -1.09 -3.36
C VAL A 52 -28.77 -1.75 -3.14
N LEU A 53 -29.22 -2.63 -4.05
CA LEU A 53 -30.46 -3.39 -3.87
C LEU A 53 -30.40 -4.36 -2.68
N TRP A 54 -29.22 -4.86 -2.33
CA TRP A 54 -29.04 -5.66 -1.13
C TRP A 54 -29.15 -4.79 0.13
N LEU A 55 -28.52 -3.61 0.16
CA LEU A 55 -28.63 -2.65 1.27
C LEU A 55 -30.08 -2.24 1.53
N LEU A 56 -30.89 -2.04 0.50
CA LEU A 56 -32.32 -1.72 0.66
C LEU A 56 -33.14 -2.81 1.36
N LYS A 57 -32.61 -4.01 1.47
CA LYS A 57 -33.26 -5.14 2.18
C LYS A 57 -32.76 -5.30 3.61
N GLN A 58 -31.72 -4.56 3.99
CA GLN A 58 -31.20 -4.60 5.36
C GLN A 58 -31.98 -3.70 6.29
N PRO A 59 -31.96 -3.95 7.61
CA PRO A 59 -32.47 -3.00 8.59
C PRO A 59 -31.78 -1.65 8.47
N GLU A 60 -32.52 -0.57 8.66
CA GLU A 60 -32.00 0.80 8.59
C GLU A 60 -30.78 0.99 9.51
N ALA A 61 -30.84 0.46 10.74
CA ALA A 61 -29.74 0.54 11.70
C ALA A 61 -28.43 -0.08 11.19
N ASP A 62 -28.50 -1.17 10.41
CA ASP A 62 -27.31 -1.83 9.85
C ASP A 62 -26.71 -1.01 8.71
N VAL A 63 -27.56 -0.36 7.92
CA VAL A 63 -27.12 0.55 6.84
C VAL A 63 -26.48 1.82 7.42
N ASP A 64 -27.07 2.38 8.48
CA ASP A 64 -26.52 3.54 9.20
C ASP A 64 -25.15 3.19 9.81
N ALA A 65 -25.04 2.05 10.49
CA ALA A 65 -23.78 1.59 11.06
C ALA A 65 -22.71 1.39 9.98
N PHE A 66 -23.05 0.85 8.81
CA PHE A 66 -22.14 0.72 7.67
C PHE A 66 -21.68 2.08 7.15
N ALA A 67 -22.61 3.03 6.96
CA ALA A 67 -22.30 4.36 6.49
C ALA A 67 -21.40 5.13 7.48
N ASP A 68 -21.68 5.00 8.77
CA ASP A 68 -20.90 5.65 9.83
C ASP A 68 -19.50 5.03 9.97
N ALA A 69 -19.37 3.72 9.81
CA ALA A 69 -18.05 3.08 9.78
C ALA A 69 -17.17 3.64 8.66
N LEU A 70 -17.71 3.87 7.46
CA LEU A 70 -16.97 4.49 6.34
C LEU A 70 -16.59 5.94 6.61
N LYS A 71 -17.51 6.72 7.20
CA LYS A 71 -17.23 8.11 7.59
C LYS A 71 -16.12 8.18 8.64
N ARG A 72 -16.22 7.35 9.69
CA ARG A 72 -15.22 7.29 10.76
C ARG A 72 -13.86 6.87 10.21
N LEU A 73 -13.81 5.83 9.39
CA LEU A 73 -12.56 5.40 8.73
C LEU A 73 -11.86 6.57 8.04
N ARG A 74 -12.60 7.40 7.29
CA ARG A 74 -11.99 8.52 6.55
C ARG A 74 -11.58 9.71 7.43
N HIS A 75 -12.30 9.96 8.53
CA HIS A 75 -12.11 11.14 9.37
C HIS A 75 -11.23 10.89 10.60
N GLU A 76 -11.25 9.67 11.15
CA GLU A 76 -10.59 9.37 12.42
C GLU A 76 -9.23 8.66 12.23
N VAL A 77 -9.10 7.87 11.14
CA VAL A 77 -7.82 7.19 10.85
C VAL A 77 -6.76 8.18 10.41
N GLN A 78 -5.59 8.05 10.99
CA GLN A 78 -4.41 8.87 10.69
C GLN A 78 -3.19 7.98 10.40
N TYR A 79 -2.12 8.60 9.94
CA TYR A 79 -0.84 7.91 9.75
C TYR A 79 0.03 8.09 10.98
N CYS A 80 0.66 6.99 11.42
CA CYS A 80 1.60 7.01 12.53
C CYS A 80 2.74 7.98 12.26
N LYS A 81 3.02 8.90 13.18
CA LYS A 81 4.09 9.90 13.05
C LYS A 81 5.51 9.29 12.96
N GLN A 82 5.69 8.04 13.41
CA GLN A 82 6.99 7.37 13.38
C GLN A 82 7.18 6.49 12.15
N CYS A 83 6.19 5.68 11.79
CA CYS A 83 6.37 4.64 10.79
C CYS A 83 5.46 4.79 9.56
N HIS A 84 4.59 5.78 9.53
CA HIS A 84 3.61 6.06 8.47
C HIS A 84 2.59 4.93 8.20
N ASN A 85 2.50 3.94 9.12
CA ASN A 85 1.43 2.95 9.07
C ASN A 85 0.09 3.57 9.50
N ILE A 86 -1.02 2.98 9.11
CA ILE A 86 -2.37 3.37 9.53
C ILE A 86 -2.52 3.18 11.04
N SER A 87 -3.14 4.15 11.72
CA SER A 87 -3.36 4.16 13.16
C SER A 87 -4.58 4.97 13.55
N ASP A 88 -5.22 4.59 14.65
CA ASP A 88 -6.26 5.40 15.31
C ASP A 88 -5.64 6.42 16.29
N GLN A 89 -4.31 6.40 16.48
CA GLN A 89 -3.56 7.25 17.38
C GLN A 89 -2.35 7.85 16.67
N GLU A 90 -1.75 8.91 17.23
CA GLU A 90 -0.56 9.56 16.66
C GLU A 90 0.62 8.61 16.44
N VAL A 91 0.79 7.64 17.34
CA VAL A 91 1.80 6.59 17.26
C VAL A 91 1.08 5.25 17.29
N CYS A 92 1.35 4.38 16.33
CA CYS A 92 0.64 3.10 16.18
C CYS A 92 1.03 2.10 17.29
N PRO A 93 0.18 1.09 17.56
CA PRO A 93 0.45 0.07 18.57
C PRO A 93 1.78 -0.67 18.36
N ILE A 94 2.23 -0.86 17.13
CA ILE A 94 3.52 -1.50 16.82
C ILE A 94 4.67 -0.64 17.32
N CYS A 95 4.68 0.65 17.03
CA CYS A 95 5.73 1.57 17.48
C CYS A 95 5.73 1.76 18.99
N MET A 96 4.57 1.76 19.64
CA MET A 96 4.44 1.90 21.09
C MET A 96 4.78 0.62 21.86
N SER A 97 4.70 -0.55 21.22
CA SER A 97 4.87 -1.83 21.92
C SER A 97 6.26 -1.96 22.56
N PRO A 98 6.36 -2.28 23.85
CA PRO A 98 7.65 -2.53 24.51
C PRO A 98 8.29 -3.87 24.11
N ASN A 99 7.50 -4.77 23.54
CA ASN A 99 7.96 -6.13 23.17
C ASN A 99 8.60 -6.17 21.76
N ARG A 100 8.64 -5.04 21.06
CA ARG A 100 9.25 -4.94 19.75
C ARG A 100 10.74 -4.65 19.85
N ASP A 101 11.50 -5.26 18.97
CA ASP A 101 12.90 -4.88 18.76
C ASP A 101 12.95 -3.47 18.15
N LYS A 102 13.49 -2.54 18.93
CA LYS A 102 13.59 -1.13 18.56
C LYS A 102 14.79 -0.83 17.64
N HIS A 103 15.66 -1.80 17.42
CA HIS A 103 16.89 -1.63 16.65
C HIS A 103 16.80 -2.12 15.21
N THR A 104 15.68 -2.76 14.86
CA THR A 104 15.46 -3.31 13.52
C THR A 104 14.21 -2.69 12.88
N ILE A 105 14.37 -2.13 11.68
CA ILE A 105 13.26 -1.56 10.88
C ILE A 105 13.08 -2.35 9.59
N CYS A 106 11.86 -2.80 9.32
CA CYS A 106 11.46 -3.34 8.03
C CYS A 106 10.79 -2.24 7.19
N VAL A 107 11.40 -1.91 6.06
CA VAL A 107 10.91 -0.92 5.12
C VAL A 107 10.02 -1.60 4.09
N VAL A 108 8.79 -1.11 3.96
CA VAL A 108 7.76 -1.65 3.06
C VAL A 108 7.19 -0.55 2.18
N GLU A 109 6.61 -0.93 1.06
CA GLU A 109 5.98 0.02 0.16
C GLU A 109 4.69 0.61 0.74
N ASN A 110 3.82 -0.26 1.28
CA ASN A 110 2.47 0.12 1.69
C ASN A 110 2.02 -0.60 2.96
N VAL A 111 0.86 -0.19 3.48
CA VAL A 111 0.28 -0.73 4.72
C VAL A 111 -0.12 -2.21 4.59
N GLN A 112 -0.49 -2.65 3.38
CA GLN A 112 -0.86 -4.05 3.14
C GLN A 112 0.33 -4.97 3.37
N ASP A 113 1.54 -4.53 3.01
CA ASP A 113 2.78 -5.29 3.24
C ASP A 113 3.05 -5.47 4.74
N VAL A 114 2.81 -4.42 5.56
CA VAL A 114 2.88 -4.54 7.02
C VAL A 114 1.96 -5.64 7.52
N MET A 115 0.70 -5.64 7.07
CA MET A 115 -0.29 -6.66 7.46
C MET A 115 0.16 -8.07 7.06
N GLN A 116 0.72 -8.23 5.87
CA GLN A 116 1.20 -9.54 5.39
C GLN A 116 2.39 -10.05 6.22
N ILE A 117 3.35 -9.18 6.54
CA ILE A 117 4.51 -9.57 7.36
C ILE A 117 4.07 -9.89 8.80
N GLU A 118 3.19 -9.08 9.40
CA GLU A 118 2.64 -9.34 10.74
C GLU A 118 1.90 -10.68 10.81
N ASN A 119 1.13 -11.03 9.78
CA ASN A 119 0.41 -12.31 9.71
C ASN A 119 1.34 -13.54 9.74
N THR A 120 2.63 -13.38 9.39
CA THR A 120 3.60 -14.48 9.50
C THR A 120 3.96 -14.81 10.94
N GLY A 121 3.85 -13.85 11.85
CA GLY A 121 4.29 -13.96 13.25
C GLY A 121 5.80 -14.14 13.42
N GLN A 122 6.61 -13.94 12.39
CA GLN A 122 8.07 -14.17 12.41
C GLN A 122 8.89 -12.90 12.63
N TYR A 123 8.28 -11.73 12.46
CA TYR A 123 8.96 -10.45 12.58
C TYR A 123 8.56 -9.72 13.87
N THR A 124 9.55 -9.28 14.64
CA THR A 124 9.34 -8.61 15.93
C THR A 124 9.88 -7.17 15.97
N GLY A 125 10.44 -6.67 14.87
CA GLY A 125 10.98 -5.32 14.77
C GLY A 125 9.91 -4.26 14.49
N LEU A 126 10.38 -3.05 14.17
CA LEU A 126 9.57 -1.91 13.77
C LEU A 126 9.39 -1.88 12.24
N TYR A 127 8.47 -1.04 11.77
CA TYR A 127 8.24 -0.83 10.36
C TYR A 127 8.52 0.62 9.95
N HIS A 128 8.66 0.80 8.64
CA HIS A 128 8.58 2.09 7.99
C HIS A 128 7.87 1.93 6.64
N VAL A 129 6.73 2.59 6.49
CA VAL A 129 5.92 2.55 5.27
C VAL A 129 6.30 3.73 4.41
N LEU A 130 6.74 3.47 3.17
CA LEU A 130 7.17 4.51 2.24
C LEU A 130 6.00 5.26 1.59
N GLY A 131 4.83 4.64 1.50
CA GLY A 131 3.68 5.17 0.78
C GLY A 131 3.75 5.02 -0.75
N GLY A 132 4.77 4.34 -1.27
CA GLY A 132 5.01 4.05 -2.68
C GLY A 132 6.45 3.68 -2.97
N ILE A 133 6.78 3.57 -4.24
CA ILE A 133 8.14 3.34 -4.77
C ILE A 133 8.50 4.38 -5.82
N ILE A 134 9.77 4.62 -6.04
CA ILE A 134 10.25 5.53 -7.08
C ILE A 134 9.84 4.98 -8.45
N SER A 135 8.97 5.71 -9.14
CA SER A 135 8.47 5.36 -10.47
C SER A 135 8.47 6.60 -11.36
N PRO A 136 9.53 6.84 -12.14
CA PRO A 136 9.59 8.00 -13.04
C PRO A 136 8.47 7.99 -14.10
N MET A 137 7.99 6.81 -14.50
CA MET A 137 6.90 6.68 -15.47
C MET A 137 5.57 7.19 -14.91
N ASP A 138 5.35 7.02 -13.59
CA ASP A 138 4.17 7.49 -12.89
C ASP A 138 4.37 8.89 -12.27
N GLY A 139 5.55 9.49 -12.48
CA GLY A 139 5.91 10.80 -11.95
C GLY A 139 6.25 10.80 -10.45
N ILE A 140 6.47 9.62 -9.85
CA ILE A 140 6.80 9.48 -8.43
C ILE A 140 8.32 9.55 -8.24
N GLY A 141 8.79 10.60 -7.58
CA GLY A 141 10.18 10.81 -7.24
C GLY A 141 10.48 10.48 -5.76
N PRO A 142 11.77 10.56 -5.36
CA PRO A 142 12.17 10.27 -3.98
C PRO A 142 11.57 11.20 -2.92
N LYS A 143 11.05 12.37 -3.31
CA LYS A 143 10.43 13.35 -2.40
C LYS A 143 8.93 13.12 -2.21
N ASP A 144 8.34 12.26 -3.03
CA ASP A 144 6.92 11.95 -2.99
C ASP A 144 6.62 10.76 -2.09
N ILE A 145 7.67 10.13 -1.54
CA ILE A 145 7.61 8.97 -0.65
C ILE A 145 8.46 9.19 0.61
N GLU A 146 8.18 8.48 1.68
CA GLU A 146 8.71 8.70 3.03
C GLU A 146 10.13 8.15 3.25
N ILE A 147 11.10 8.56 2.40
CA ILE A 147 12.51 8.17 2.55
C ILE A 147 13.25 9.10 3.49
N ASP A 148 12.98 10.41 3.45
CA ASP A 148 13.68 11.37 4.31
C ASP A 148 13.37 11.12 5.79
N SER A 149 12.10 10.86 6.12
CA SER A 149 11.67 10.47 7.48
C SER A 149 12.30 9.15 7.95
N LEU A 150 12.55 8.19 7.04
CA LEU A 150 13.31 6.98 7.38
C LEU A 150 14.74 7.31 7.80
N VAL A 151 15.43 8.16 7.05
CA VAL A 151 16.83 8.55 7.35
C VAL A 151 16.91 9.29 8.67
N GLU A 152 15.96 10.15 8.99
CA GLU A 152 15.89 10.90 10.24
C GLU A 152 15.74 9.99 11.48
N ARG A 153 15.18 8.80 11.33
CA ARG A 153 15.02 7.81 12.43
C ARG A 153 16.33 7.12 12.83
N MET A 154 17.33 7.08 11.97
CA MET A 154 18.52 6.24 12.18
C MET A 154 19.28 6.57 13.47
N ALA A 155 19.60 7.84 13.68
CA ALA A 155 20.40 8.27 14.82
C ALA A 155 19.60 8.31 16.15
N PRO A 156 18.40 8.93 16.21
CA PRO A 156 17.63 9.01 17.46
C PRO A 156 17.19 7.65 17.99
N GLU A 157 16.84 6.71 17.09
CA GLU A 157 16.35 5.40 17.47
C GLU A 157 17.46 4.35 17.60
N ALA A 158 18.73 4.71 17.36
CA ALA A 158 19.88 3.81 17.39
C ALA A 158 19.68 2.52 16.58
N ILE A 159 19.15 2.69 15.36
CA ILE A 159 18.83 1.58 14.46
C ILE A 159 20.11 0.86 14.05
N GLN A 160 20.12 -0.47 14.14
CA GLN A 160 21.25 -1.32 13.80
C GLN A 160 21.04 -2.02 12.44
N GLU A 161 19.80 -2.33 12.11
CA GLU A 161 19.47 -3.00 10.84
C GLU A 161 18.22 -2.40 10.18
N VAL A 162 18.31 -2.20 8.88
CA VAL A 162 17.19 -1.88 7.99
C VAL A 162 16.99 -3.01 7.00
N ILE A 163 15.83 -3.66 7.06
CA ILE A 163 15.44 -4.73 6.14
C ILE A 163 14.59 -4.12 5.02
N LEU A 164 15.04 -4.24 3.78
CA LEU A 164 14.29 -3.78 2.61
C LEU A 164 13.33 -4.88 2.14
N ALA A 165 12.03 -4.62 2.28
CA ALA A 165 10.96 -5.54 1.90
C ALA A 165 10.09 -4.92 0.79
N LEU A 166 10.73 -4.39 -0.25
CA LEU A 166 10.07 -3.78 -1.40
C LEU A 166 9.84 -4.79 -2.52
N PRO A 167 8.90 -4.53 -3.45
CA PRO A 167 8.62 -5.40 -4.59
C PRO A 167 9.87 -5.72 -5.41
N SER A 168 9.90 -6.94 -5.98
CA SER A 168 11.01 -7.40 -6.83
C SER A 168 10.86 -6.91 -8.28
N THR A 169 10.50 -5.64 -8.47
CA THR A 169 10.40 -4.95 -9.76
C THR A 169 11.62 -4.05 -9.98
N MET A 170 11.75 -3.50 -11.18
CA MET A 170 12.81 -2.54 -11.49
C MET A 170 12.70 -1.27 -10.64
N GLU A 171 11.48 -0.79 -10.42
CA GLU A 171 11.17 0.35 -9.57
C GLU A 171 11.51 0.06 -8.10
N GLY A 172 11.15 -1.12 -7.61
CA GLY A 172 11.50 -1.58 -6.26
C GLY A 172 13.00 -1.69 -6.07
N ASP A 173 13.74 -2.25 -7.04
CA ASP A 173 15.21 -2.33 -6.99
C ASP A 173 15.86 -0.95 -7.06
N THR A 174 15.32 -0.04 -7.87
CA THR A 174 15.77 1.37 -7.93
C THR A 174 15.57 2.06 -6.59
N THR A 175 14.41 1.85 -5.97
CA THR A 175 14.08 2.41 -4.65
C THR A 175 15.00 1.83 -3.56
N ASN A 176 15.24 0.52 -3.58
CA ASN A 176 16.18 -0.15 -2.66
C ASN A 176 17.59 0.46 -2.77
N PHE A 177 18.09 0.65 -4.00
CA PHE A 177 19.40 1.25 -4.24
C PHE A 177 19.45 2.71 -3.74
N TYR A 178 18.41 3.48 -3.97
CA TYR A 178 18.34 4.87 -3.50
C TYR A 178 18.35 4.93 -1.96
N ILE A 179 17.54 4.10 -1.29
CA ILE A 179 17.51 4.02 0.19
C ILE A 179 18.87 3.59 0.72
N TYR A 180 19.49 2.57 0.15
CA TYR A 180 20.83 2.12 0.54
C TYR A 180 21.85 3.25 0.48
N ARG A 181 21.87 4.02 -0.62
CA ARG A 181 22.76 5.18 -0.78
C ARG A 181 22.52 6.26 0.29
N ARG A 182 21.27 6.52 0.64
CA ARG A 182 20.88 7.49 1.66
C ARG A 182 21.25 7.04 3.08
N LEU A 183 21.20 5.75 3.37
CA LEU A 183 21.53 5.18 4.67
C LEU A 183 23.03 4.92 4.89
N GLN A 184 23.82 4.88 3.82
CA GLN A 184 25.26 4.59 3.89
C GLN A 184 26.05 5.46 4.88
N PRO A 185 25.78 6.79 5.02
CA PRO A 185 26.48 7.61 6.01
C PRO A 185 26.20 7.26 7.46
N SER A 186 25.06 6.63 7.78
CA SER A 186 24.70 6.23 9.16
C SER A 186 25.42 4.96 9.62
N GLY A 187 26.04 4.21 8.71
CA GLY A 187 26.71 2.95 9.03
C GLY A 187 25.77 1.81 9.43
N VAL A 188 24.44 1.99 9.27
CA VAL A 188 23.44 0.97 9.57
C VAL A 188 23.58 -0.22 8.63
N ARG A 189 23.39 -1.43 9.13
CA ARG A 189 23.34 -2.63 8.32
C ARG A 189 22.07 -2.61 7.47
N VAL A 190 22.20 -2.75 6.15
CA VAL A 190 21.05 -2.86 5.24
C VAL A 190 20.99 -4.27 4.70
N SER A 191 19.87 -4.93 4.89
CA SER A 191 19.56 -6.26 4.36
C SER A 191 18.30 -6.21 3.48
N GLN A 192 18.03 -7.28 2.76
CA GLN A 192 16.84 -7.40 1.91
C GLN A 192 16.18 -8.74 2.18
N ILE A 193 14.85 -8.80 2.08
CA ILE A 193 14.13 -10.07 2.17
C ILE A 193 14.65 -11.05 1.10
N ALA A 194 14.75 -12.32 1.46
CA ALA A 194 15.21 -13.36 0.54
C ALA A 194 14.31 -13.45 -0.69
N ARG A 195 14.93 -13.56 -1.85
CA ARG A 195 14.25 -13.78 -3.13
C ARG A 195 14.57 -15.17 -3.62
N GLY A 196 13.56 -15.96 -3.94
CA GLY A 196 13.78 -17.33 -4.37
C GLY A 196 12.50 -18.04 -4.77
N ILE A 197 12.60 -19.36 -4.97
CA ILE A 197 11.47 -20.22 -5.31
C ILE A 197 10.53 -20.29 -4.11
N ALA A 198 9.24 -20.12 -4.36
CA ALA A 198 8.21 -20.21 -3.32
C ALA A 198 8.15 -21.63 -2.73
N ILE A 199 7.86 -21.74 -1.42
CA ILE A 199 7.67 -23.02 -0.76
C ILE A 199 6.48 -23.75 -1.41
N GLY A 200 6.70 -25.02 -1.84
CA GLY A 200 5.70 -25.79 -2.59
C GLY A 200 5.66 -25.49 -4.08
N GLY A 201 6.48 -24.55 -4.56
CA GLY A 201 6.64 -24.31 -6.00
C GLY A 201 7.55 -25.34 -6.66
N GLU A 202 7.21 -25.70 -7.89
CA GLU A 202 8.02 -26.60 -8.72
C GLU A 202 9.00 -25.80 -9.58
N ILE A 203 10.21 -26.33 -9.78
CA ILE A 203 11.26 -25.67 -10.58
C ILE A 203 10.80 -25.44 -12.03
N GLU A 204 9.99 -26.36 -12.57
CA GLU A 204 9.48 -26.31 -13.94
C GLU A 204 8.62 -25.06 -14.21
N TYR A 205 7.88 -24.56 -13.19
CA TYR A 205 6.99 -23.40 -13.32
C TYR A 205 7.64 -22.09 -12.83
N THR A 206 8.90 -22.14 -12.43
CA THR A 206 9.63 -20.95 -11.97
C THR A 206 10.26 -20.25 -13.18
N ASP A 207 10.08 -18.92 -13.25
CA ASP A 207 10.72 -18.14 -14.30
C ASP A 207 12.26 -18.18 -14.22
N GLU A 208 12.93 -18.03 -15.37
CA GLU A 208 14.39 -18.18 -15.50
C GLU A 208 15.15 -17.19 -14.62
N LEU A 209 14.64 -15.97 -14.43
CA LEU A 209 15.29 -14.95 -13.62
C LEU A 209 15.26 -15.30 -12.14
N THR A 210 14.10 -15.74 -11.63
CA THR A 210 13.93 -16.21 -10.25
C THR A 210 14.78 -17.43 -9.99
N LEU A 211 14.79 -18.40 -10.90
CA LEU A 211 15.61 -19.60 -10.78
C LEU A 211 17.11 -19.27 -10.76
N GLY A 212 17.56 -18.40 -11.68
CA GLY A 212 18.94 -17.95 -11.74
C GLY A 212 19.38 -17.25 -10.45
N ARG A 213 18.57 -16.34 -9.91
CA ARG A 213 18.82 -15.65 -8.63
C ARG A 213 18.84 -16.64 -7.45
N SER A 214 17.96 -17.63 -7.43
CA SER A 214 17.92 -18.66 -6.38
C SER A 214 19.21 -19.49 -6.35
N ILE A 215 19.78 -19.83 -7.50
CA ILE A 215 21.05 -20.55 -7.62
C ILE A 215 22.22 -19.66 -7.15
N LEU A 216 22.25 -18.39 -7.52
CA LEU A 216 23.30 -17.46 -7.11
C LEU A 216 23.29 -17.20 -5.60
N ASN A 217 22.09 -17.06 -5.02
CA ASN A 217 21.89 -16.77 -3.59
C ASN A 217 21.63 -18.03 -2.75
N ARG A 218 21.99 -19.20 -3.24
CA ARG A 218 21.80 -20.46 -2.51
C ARG A 218 22.44 -20.43 -1.13
N THR A 219 21.73 -20.95 -0.17
CA THR A 219 22.22 -21.11 1.20
C THR A 219 22.78 -22.51 1.43
N GLU A 220 23.72 -22.65 2.39
CA GLU A 220 24.22 -23.94 2.81
C GLU A 220 23.08 -24.76 3.44
N PHE A 221 22.98 -26.02 3.03
CA PHE A 221 22.00 -26.95 3.62
C PHE A 221 22.47 -27.33 5.02
N LYS A 222 21.62 -27.00 6.01
CA LYS A 222 21.85 -27.37 7.42
C LYS A 222 20.72 -28.32 7.85
N CYS A 223 21.09 -29.47 8.37
CA CYS A 223 20.17 -30.44 8.98
C CYS A 223 19.81 -30.04 10.41
#